data_25c383341c0c42ce53a522dc00340067
#
_entry.id   25c383341c0c42ce53a522dc00340067
#
_cell.length_a   1.000
_cell.length_b   1.000
_cell.length_c   1.000
_cell.angle_alpha   90.00
_cell.angle_beta   90.00
_cell.angle_gamma   90.00
#
_symmetry.space_group_name_H-M   'P 1'
#
loop_
_entity.id
_entity.type
_entity.pdbx_description
1 polymer ?
#
loop_
_entity_poly.entity_id
_entity_poly.type
_entity_poly.pdbx_seq_one_letter_code
_entity_poly.pdbx_strand_id
1 'polypeptide(L)'
;GAKDRRKIRDVVFDIIRNQIRLDWYLESADTESSPRSRTLIKYLIDGQTPKAIELLCNGSKYSPQPLDTTEHKLVSSFMDLLPQLKQREPGWVKGNYPLWLEPELQRSWGDSLLTEVSALDSSAPTDLRINEAKVTRNAILQSLRTQGFNAIATPYSLNGIRVFERPAITRTKEYRNGLFELQDEASQLVTNLVNAESNHCIVDFCAGAGGKTLPLAAMLGCRGKIVACDTSSSRLRNMEPRIKRAKLRNVERHVLVHNDPWLRQLKG
;
A
#
# COMPACT_ATOMS: atom_id res chain seq x y z
N GLY A 1 -0.41 -21.42 -10.16
CA GLY A 1 -1.64 -21.28 -9.35
C GLY A 1 -1.74 -19.95 -8.62
N ALA A 2 -2.69 -19.80 -7.67
CA ALA A 2 -2.84 -18.54 -6.93
C ALA A 2 -1.62 -18.23 -6.01
N LYS A 3 -0.97 -19.27 -5.49
CA LYS A 3 0.23 -19.16 -4.66
C LYS A 3 1.41 -18.61 -5.48
N ASP A 4 1.58 -19.09 -6.71
CA ASP A 4 2.68 -18.66 -7.59
C ASP A 4 2.50 -17.20 -8.01
N ARG A 5 1.28 -16.81 -8.40
CA ARG A 5 0.97 -15.41 -8.73
C ARG A 5 1.27 -14.45 -7.57
N ARG A 6 0.99 -14.89 -6.32
CA ARG A 6 1.31 -14.08 -5.13
C ARG A 6 2.83 -13.94 -4.99
N LYS A 7 3.57 -15.05 -5.08
CA LYS A 7 5.04 -15.04 -4.97
C LYS A 7 5.68 -14.16 -6.05
N ILE A 8 5.25 -14.31 -7.31
CA ILE A 8 5.75 -13.47 -8.41
C ILE A 8 5.46 -11.99 -8.14
N ARG A 9 4.24 -11.66 -7.76
CA ARG A 9 3.87 -10.28 -7.42
C ARG A 9 4.76 -9.72 -6.30
N ASP A 10 4.97 -10.47 -5.24
CA ASP A 10 5.72 -10.01 -4.08
C ASP A 10 7.20 -9.77 -4.45
N VAL A 11 7.81 -10.64 -5.27
CA VAL A 11 9.17 -10.43 -5.81
C VAL A 11 9.23 -9.21 -6.72
N VAL A 12 8.26 -9.03 -7.63
CA VAL A 12 8.23 -7.87 -8.54
C VAL A 12 8.13 -6.57 -7.74
N PHE A 13 7.22 -6.49 -6.78
CA PHE A 13 7.09 -5.30 -5.95
C PHE A 13 8.32 -5.03 -5.10
N ASP A 14 9.00 -6.07 -4.63
CA ASP A 14 10.22 -5.92 -3.86
C ASP A 14 11.37 -5.39 -4.72
N ILE A 15 11.52 -5.89 -5.94
CA ILE A 15 12.50 -5.35 -6.91
C ILE A 15 12.20 -3.88 -7.24
N ILE A 16 10.93 -3.54 -7.50
CA ILE A 16 10.54 -2.15 -7.81
C ILE A 16 10.84 -1.21 -6.63
N ARG A 17 10.54 -1.64 -5.40
CA ARG A 17 10.84 -0.83 -4.22
C ARG A 17 12.34 -0.62 -4.01
N ASN A 18 13.16 -1.61 -4.32
CA ASN A 18 14.60 -1.54 -4.16
C ASN A 18 15.33 -1.14 -5.44
N GLN A 19 14.63 -0.61 -6.44
CA GLN A 19 15.20 -0.39 -7.77
C GLN A 19 16.44 0.49 -7.74
N ILE A 20 16.41 1.60 -7.03
CA ILE A 20 17.53 2.55 -6.94
C ILE A 20 18.78 1.89 -6.36
N ARG A 21 18.60 1.12 -5.29
CA ARG A 21 19.70 0.40 -4.65
C ARG A 21 20.26 -0.72 -5.56
N LEU A 22 19.37 -1.46 -6.22
CA LEU A 22 19.77 -2.51 -7.16
C LEU A 22 20.51 -1.93 -8.37
N ASP A 23 20.03 -0.81 -8.90
CA ASP A 23 20.68 -0.14 -10.03
C ASP A 23 22.08 0.37 -9.65
N TRP A 24 22.21 0.98 -8.48
CA TRP A 24 23.51 1.43 -7.98
C TRP A 24 24.49 0.27 -7.77
N TYR A 25 24.03 -0.89 -7.30
CA TYR A 25 24.87 -2.08 -7.17
C TYR A 25 25.31 -2.62 -8.52
N LEU A 26 24.41 -2.66 -9.50
CA LEU A 26 24.72 -3.13 -10.85
C LEU A 26 25.72 -2.21 -11.55
N GLU A 27 25.51 -0.90 -11.46
CA GLU A 27 26.45 0.10 -11.99
C GLU A 27 27.82 -0.03 -11.32
N SER A 28 27.88 -0.22 -10.01
CA SER A 28 29.12 -0.45 -9.26
C SER A 28 29.81 -1.78 -9.60
N ALA A 29 29.07 -2.73 -10.14
CA ALA A 29 29.58 -4.02 -10.64
C ALA A 29 29.82 -4.03 -12.17
N ASP A 30 29.85 -2.84 -12.80
CA ASP A 30 30.03 -2.66 -14.25
C ASP A 30 29.05 -3.53 -15.07
N THR A 31 27.78 -3.54 -14.63
CA THR A 31 26.72 -4.34 -15.26
C THR A 31 25.50 -3.45 -15.60
N GLU A 32 24.99 -3.60 -16.82
CA GLU A 32 23.80 -2.87 -17.26
C GLU A 32 22.56 -3.23 -16.44
N SER A 33 21.81 -2.21 -16.02
CA SER A 33 20.56 -2.37 -15.30
C SER A 33 19.43 -2.82 -16.22
N SER A 34 18.89 -3.99 -15.93
CA SER A 34 17.74 -4.58 -16.61
C SER A 34 16.80 -5.24 -15.59
N PRO A 35 15.55 -5.53 -15.94
CA PRO A 35 14.68 -6.32 -15.07
C PRO A 35 15.29 -7.67 -14.68
N ARG A 36 16.06 -8.27 -15.57
CA ARG A 36 16.70 -9.56 -15.35
C ARG A 36 17.92 -9.44 -14.42
N SER A 37 18.85 -8.50 -14.68
CA SER A 37 20.01 -8.29 -13.82
C SER A 37 19.62 -7.89 -12.41
N ARG A 38 18.62 -7.02 -12.23
CA ARG A 38 18.03 -6.71 -10.90
C ARG A 38 17.51 -7.95 -10.19
N THR A 39 16.81 -8.84 -10.92
CA THR A 39 16.28 -10.09 -10.35
C THR A 39 17.38 -11.01 -9.90
N LEU A 40 18.45 -11.15 -10.68
CA LEU A 40 19.60 -12.01 -10.35
C LEU A 40 20.28 -11.55 -9.06
N ILE A 41 20.68 -10.27 -8.97
CA ILE A 41 21.32 -9.77 -7.74
C ILE A 41 20.37 -9.75 -6.54
N LYS A 42 19.08 -9.51 -6.75
CA LYS A 42 18.09 -9.59 -5.66
C LYS A 42 18.00 -11.00 -5.08
N TYR A 43 18.01 -12.02 -5.91
CA TYR A 43 18.04 -13.41 -5.44
C TYR A 43 19.31 -13.73 -4.65
N LEU A 44 20.47 -13.21 -5.07
CA LEU A 44 21.71 -13.35 -4.31
C LEU A 44 21.64 -12.66 -2.95
N ILE A 45 21.13 -11.41 -2.92
CA ILE A 45 20.92 -10.65 -1.67
C ILE A 45 19.96 -11.38 -0.73
N ASP A 46 18.94 -12.05 -1.27
CA ASP A 46 17.98 -12.86 -0.52
C ASP A 46 18.52 -14.25 -0.10
N GLY A 47 19.80 -14.51 -0.32
CA GLY A 47 20.48 -15.72 0.12
C GLY A 47 20.43 -16.90 -0.84
N GLN A 48 20.02 -16.70 -2.09
CA GLN A 48 20.17 -17.75 -3.11
C GLN A 48 21.65 -17.89 -3.49
N THR A 49 22.09 -19.13 -3.70
CA THR A 49 23.46 -19.39 -4.16
C THR A 49 23.58 -19.23 -5.67
N PRO A 50 24.77 -18.89 -6.21
CA PRO A 50 25.02 -18.87 -7.66
C PRO A 50 24.54 -20.14 -8.36
N LYS A 51 24.85 -21.31 -7.81
CA LYS A 51 24.42 -22.61 -8.34
C LYS A 51 22.89 -22.77 -8.38
N ALA A 52 22.19 -22.26 -7.37
CA ALA A 52 20.73 -22.32 -7.35
C ALA A 52 20.12 -21.42 -8.46
N ILE A 53 20.73 -20.27 -8.73
CA ILE A 53 20.31 -19.37 -9.82
C ILE A 53 20.55 -20.01 -11.19
N GLU A 54 21.70 -20.64 -11.40
CA GLU A 54 22.00 -21.37 -12.64
C GLU A 54 21.00 -22.51 -12.89
N LEU A 55 20.64 -23.26 -11.87
CA LEU A 55 19.62 -24.31 -11.97
C LEU A 55 18.23 -23.75 -12.30
N LEU A 56 17.89 -22.57 -11.80
CA LEU A 56 16.63 -21.89 -12.13
C LEU A 56 16.62 -21.39 -13.57
N CYS A 57 17.75 -20.89 -14.08
CA CYS A 57 17.91 -20.33 -15.42
C CYS A 57 18.38 -21.42 -16.40
N ASN A 58 17.58 -22.47 -16.59
CA ASN A 58 17.96 -23.64 -17.41
C ASN A 58 17.30 -23.68 -18.81
N GLY A 59 16.51 -22.67 -19.19
CA GLY A 59 15.88 -22.58 -20.51
C GLY A 59 14.75 -23.58 -20.76
N SER A 60 14.29 -24.32 -19.75
CA SER A 60 13.16 -25.23 -19.90
C SER A 60 11.84 -24.46 -20.07
N LYS A 61 10.75 -25.14 -20.46
CA LYS A 61 9.45 -24.56 -20.84
C LYS A 61 8.90 -23.47 -19.88
N TYR A 62 9.24 -23.53 -18.60
CA TYR A 62 8.75 -22.61 -17.56
C TYR A 62 9.89 -21.96 -16.76
N SER A 63 11.12 -22.07 -17.24
CA SER A 63 12.31 -21.48 -16.62
C SER A 63 12.85 -20.35 -17.48
N PRO A 64 13.51 -19.35 -16.86
CA PRO A 64 14.25 -18.34 -17.59
C PRO A 64 15.33 -18.95 -18.48
N GLN A 65 15.74 -18.22 -19.53
CA GLN A 65 16.86 -18.61 -20.39
C GLN A 65 18.13 -18.80 -19.54
N PRO A 66 19.07 -19.67 -19.98
CA PRO A 66 20.38 -19.81 -19.36
C PRO A 66 21.05 -18.45 -19.16
N LEU A 67 21.94 -18.37 -18.19
CA LEU A 67 22.74 -17.17 -17.98
C LEU A 67 23.70 -16.98 -19.16
N ASP A 68 23.86 -15.75 -19.60
CA ASP A 68 24.93 -15.39 -20.53
C ASP A 68 26.29 -15.22 -19.82
N THR A 69 27.34 -14.93 -20.56
CA THR A 69 28.71 -14.79 -20.02
C THR A 69 28.81 -13.66 -18.99
N THR A 70 28.12 -12.53 -19.23
CA THR A 70 28.10 -11.37 -18.33
C THR A 70 27.34 -11.68 -17.05
N GLU A 71 26.19 -12.33 -17.18
CA GLU A 71 25.37 -12.77 -16.05
C GLU A 71 26.06 -13.80 -15.19
N HIS A 72 26.78 -14.77 -15.80
CA HIS A 72 27.62 -15.73 -15.06
C HIS A 72 28.69 -15.02 -14.24
N LYS A 73 29.39 -14.04 -14.82
CA LYS A 73 30.39 -13.24 -14.11
C LYS A 73 29.75 -12.48 -12.95
N LEU A 74 28.62 -11.79 -13.20
CA LEU A 74 27.87 -11.09 -12.17
C LEU A 74 27.49 -12.02 -11.02
N VAL A 75 26.82 -13.13 -11.30
CA VAL A 75 26.29 -14.06 -10.30
C VAL A 75 27.41 -14.69 -9.48
N SER A 76 28.57 -15.00 -10.07
CA SER A 76 29.69 -15.62 -9.37
C SER A 76 30.46 -14.65 -8.46
N SER A 77 30.59 -13.37 -8.83
CA SER A 77 31.44 -12.39 -8.11
C SER A 77 30.68 -11.40 -7.23
N PHE A 78 29.37 -11.25 -7.41
CA PHE A 78 28.59 -10.21 -6.75
C PHE A 78 28.61 -10.30 -5.22
N MET A 79 28.55 -11.51 -4.67
CA MET A 79 28.52 -11.70 -3.21
C MET A 79 29.83 -11.33 -2.54
N ASP A 80 30.96 -11.39 -3.25
CA ASP A 80 32.27 -10.95 -2.74
C ASP A 80 32.38 -9.41 -2.75
N LEU A 81 31.70 -8.76 -3.71
CA LEU A 81 31.62 -7.31 -3.80
C LEU A 81 30.65 -6.68 -2.80
N LEU A 82 29.57 -7.37 -2.49
CA LEU A 82 28.44 -6.83 -1.72
C LEU A 82 28.82 -6.20 -0.37
N PRO A 83 29.73 -6.77 0.45
CA PRO A 83 30.13 -6.14 1.71
C PRO A 83 30.80 -4.78 1.50
N GLN A 84 31.65 -4.63 0.49
CA GLN A 84 32.30 -3.36 0.15
C GLN A 84 31.30 -2.35 -0.38
N LEU A 85 30.37 -2.79 -1.23
CA LEU A 85 29.31 -1.94 -1.76
C LEU A 85 28.43 -1.39 -0.64
N LYS A 86 28.02 -2.24 0.31
CA LYS A 86 27.23 -1.81 1.48
C LYS A 86 27.92 -0.77 2.34
N GLN A 87 29.25 -0.82 2.47
CA GLN A 87 30.02 0.20 3.20
C GLN A 87 30.05 1.55 2.48
N ARG A 88 30.01 1.53 1.15
CA ARG A 88 30.10 2.73 0.29
C ARG A 88 28.73 3.28 -0.12
N GLU A 89 27.63 2.65 0.27
CA GLU A 89 26.29 3.13 -0.09
C GLU A 89 26.10 4.59 0.33
N PRO A 90 25.83 5.51 -0.61
CA PRO A 90 25.41 6.86 -0.28
C PRO A 90 24.06 6.88 0.47
N GLY A 91 23.76 7.98 1.14
CA GLY A 91 22.51 8.14 1.89
C GLY A 91 21.27 7.92 1.05
N TRP A 92 21.22 8.47 -0.15
CA TRP A 92 20.10 8.30 -1.08
C TRP A 92 19.91 6.87 -1.59
N VAL A 93 21.00 6.09 -1.71
CA VAL A 93 20.92 4.66 -2.03
C VAL A 93 20.39 3.86 -0.85
N LYS A 94 20.91 4.13 0.36
CA LYS A 94 20.40 3.49 1.60
C LYS A 94 18.93 3.77 1.82
N GLY A 95 18.52 5.02 1.59
CA GLY A 95 17.15 5.47 1.71
C GLY A 95 16.25 5.12 0.52
N ASN A 96 16.86 4.59 -0.56
CA ASN A 96 16.15 4.17 -1.78
C ASN A 96 15.26 5.27 -2.39
N TYR A 97 15.77 6.52 -2.40
CA TYR A 97 15.12 7.68 -3.02
C TYR A 97 16.01 8.33 -4.09
N PRO A 98 15.43 8.97 -5.12
CA PRO A 98 16.22 9.61 -6.17
C PRO A 98 17.07 10.76 -5.60
N LEU A 99 18.33 10.84 -6.01
CA LEU A 99 19.30 11.83 -5.52
C LEU A 99 18.79 13.28 -5.59
N TRP A 100 18.03 13.63 -6.64
CA TRP A 100 17.48 14.99 -6.78
C TRP A 100 16.52 15.40 -5.67
N LEU A 101 15.94 14.43 -4.95
CA LEU A 101 14.99 14.67 -3.85
C LEU A 101 15.69 14.90 -2.50
N GLU A 102 16.97 14.55 -2.39
CA GLU A 102 17.72 14.62 -1.13
C GLU A 102 17.68 15.99 -0.44
N PRO A 103 17.85 17.15 -1.14
CA PRO A 103 17.79 18.45 -0.49
C PRO A 103 16.45 18.76 0.18
N GLU A 104 15.33 18.33 -0.42
CA GLU A 104 14.00 18.54 0.13
C GLU A 104 13.72 17.61 1.32
N LEU A 105 14.15 16.36 1.20
CA LEU A 105 14.01 15.38 2.28
C LEU A 105 14.89 15.80 3.49
N GLN A 106 16.12 16.25 3.24
CA GLN A 106 17.01 16.73 4.29
C GLN A 106 16.45 17.96 4.99
N ARG A 107 15.82 18.90 4.24
CA ARG A 107 15.14 20.06 4.82
C ARG A 107 13.99 19.66 5.74
N SER A 108 13.25 18.61 5.36
CA SER A 108 12.06 18.17 6.08
C SER A 108 12.37 17.34 7.32
N TRP A 109 13.39 16.47 7.25
CA TRP A 109 13.66 15.46 8.27
C TRP A 109 15.03 15.55 8.93
N GLY A 110 15.97 16.31 8.37
CA GLY A 110 17.31 16.51 8.96
C GLY A 110 17.96 15.17 9.32
N ASP A 111 18.41 15.04 10.55
CA ASP A 111 19.11 13.85 11.06
C ASP A 111 18.22 12.58 11.09
N SER A 112 16.90 12.74 11.07
CA SER A 112 15.97 11.59 11.03
C SER A 112 15.72 11.04 9.63
N LEU A 113 16.27 11.65 8.58
CA LEU A 113 15.99 11.30 7.18
C LEU A 113 16.06 9.78 6.90
N LEU A 114 17.15 9.13 7.26
CA LEU A 114 17.31 7.70 6.96
C LEU A 114 16.32 6.82 7.75
N THR A 115 15.94 7.23 8.94
CA THR A 115 14.94 6.55 9.76
C THR A 115 13.56 6.65 9.12
N GLU A 116 13.18 7.84 8.67
CA GLU A 116 11.88 8.11 8.05
C GLU A 116 11.74 7.39 6.70
N VAL A 117 12.74 7.47 5.83
CA VAL A 117 12.67 6.77 4.53
C VAL A 117 12.71 5.26 4.68
N SER A 118 13.44 4.72 5.67
CA SER A 118 13.42 3.29 5.99
C SER A 118 12.04 2.82 6.48
N ALA A 119 11.34 3.67 7.24
CA ALA A 119 9.96 3.40 7.66
C ALA A 119 9.00 3.37 6.46
N LEU A 120 9.17 4.28 5.50
CA LEU A 120 8.38 4.32 4.26
C LEU A 120 8.62 3.10 3.37
N ASP A 121 9.82 2.54 3.36
CA ASP A 121 10.18 1.35 2.57
C ASP A 121 9.65 0.04 3.20
N SER A 122 9.22 0.10 4.45
CA SER A 122 8.65 -1.05 5.15
C SER A 122 7.29 -1.47 4.58
N SER A 123 6.95 -2.76 4.74
CA SER A 123 5.62 -3.24 4.34
C SER A 123 4.55 -2.65 5.25
N ALA A 124 3.66 -1.84 4.70
CA ALA A 124 2.56 -1.26 5.45
C ALA A 124 1.64 -2.37 6.02
N PRO A 125 1.24 -2.26 7.29
CA PRO A 125 0.20 -3.12 7.85
C PRO A 125 -1.15 -2.85 7.18
N THR A 126 -2.13 -3.69 7.46
CA THR A 126 -3.50 -3.50 6.98
C THR A 126 -4.34 -2.94 8.11
N ASP A 127 -4.78 -1.70 7.99
CA ASP A 127 -5.67 -1.10 8.98
C ASP A 127 -7.15 -1.26 8.57
N LEU A 128 -7.97 -1.54 9.56
CA LEU A 128 -9.41 -1.75 9.45
C LEU A 128 -10.12 -0.66 10.25
N ARG A 129 -11.14 -0.06 9.69
CA ARG A 129 -12.06 0.82 10.39
C ARG A 129 -13.35 0.07 10.72
N ILE A 130 -13.68 0.00 11.98
CA ILE A 130 -14.87 -0.71 12.48
C ILE A 130 -16.12 0.12 12.21
N ASN A 131 -17.18 -0.56 11.82
CA ASN A 131 -18.52 0.04 11.68
C ASN A 131 -19.24 -0.01 13.04
N GLU A 132 -19.06 1.02 13.85
CA GLU A 132 -19.59 1.09 15.22
C GLU A 132 -21.12 1.05 15.28
N ALA A 133 -21.82 1.42 14.23
CA ALA A 133 -23.28 1.27 14.15
C ALA A 133 -23.71 -0.21 14.16
N LYS A 134 -22.78 -1.15 13.93
CA LYS A 134 -23.09 -2.59 13.85
C LYS A 134 -22.40 -3.42 14.92
N VAL A 135 -21.20 -3.02 15.37
CA VAL A 135 -20.36 -3.86 16.22
C VAL A 135 -19.29 -3.05 16.93
N THR A 136 -18.84 -3.49 18.09
CA THR A 136 -17.73 -2.85 18.83
C THR A 136 -16.38 -3.29 18.29
N ARG A 137 -15.35 -2.41 18.43
CA ARG A 137 -13.96 -2.74 18.06
C ARG A 137 -13.47 -4.02 18.76
N ASN A 138 -13.75 -4.14 20.07
CA ASN A 138 -13.27 -5.28 20.84
C ASN A 138 -13.86 -6.62 20.35
N ALA A 139 -15.12 -6.65 19.95
CA ALA A 139 -15.75 -7.86 19.42
C ALA A 139 -15.08 -8.32 18.13
N ILE A 140 -14.77 -7.40 17.19
CA ILE A 140 -14.05 -7.72 15.96
C ILE A 140 -12.60 -8.11 16.24
N LEU A 141 -11.91 -7.39 17.13
CA LEU A 141 -10.54 -7.70 17.50
C LEU A 141 -10.42 -9.14 18.05
N GLN A 142 -11.32 -9.51 18.94
CA GLN A 142 -11.37 -10.86 19.50
C GLN A 142 -11.71 -11.91 18.43
N SER A 143 -12.69 -11.64 17.58
CA SER A 143 -13.06 -12.54 16.48
C SER A 143 -11.89 -12.78 15.51
N LEU A 144 -11.16 -11.74 15.12
CA LEU A 144 -10.01 -11.86 14.24
C LEU A 144 -8.87 -12.66 14.88
N ARG A 145 -8.59 -12.43 16.16
CA ARG A 145 -7.58 -13.20 16.91
C ARG A 145 -7.93 -14.68 17.01
N THR A 146 -9.19 -15.01 17.26
CA THR A 146 -9.67 -16.40 17.29
C THR A 146 -9.52 -17.08 15.93
N GLN A 147 -9.63 -16.33 14.84
CA GLN A 147 -9.38 -16.81 13.47
C GLN A 147 -7.90 -16.89 13.11
N GLY A 148 -6.97 -16.59 14.04
CA GLY A 148 -5.54 -16.66 13.84
C GLY A 148 -4.90 -15.43 13.20
N PHE A 149 -5.62 -14.30 13.09
CA PHE A 149 -5.02 -13.06 12.61
C PHE A 149 -4.20 -12.38 13.72
N ASN A 150 -2.98 -11.95 13.36
CA ASN A 150 -2.19 -11.08 14.23
C ASN A 150 -2.77 -9.67 14.18
N ALA A 151 -3.64 -9.34 15.14
CA ALA A 151 -4.40 -8.11 15.17
C ALA A 151 -4.29 -7.39 16.51
N ILE A 152 -4.13 -6.06 16.46
CA ILE A 152 -4.11 -5.16 17.61
C ILE A 152 -5.04 -3.97 17.38
N ALA A 153 -5.42 -3.28 18.45
CA ALA A 153 -6.05 -1.97 18.33
C ALA A 153 -5.04 -0.97 17.75
N THR A 154 -5.49 -0.07 16.87
CA THR A 154 -4.62 1.03 16.39
C THR A 154 -4.37 2.03 17.55
N PRO A 155 -3.20 2.70 17.58
CA PRO A 155 -2.82 3.59 18.68
C PRO A 155 -3.65 4.88 18.77
N TYR A 156 -4.12 5.41 17.65
CA TYR A 156 -4.74 6.74 17.60
C TYR A 156 -6.24 6.70 17.28
N SER A 157 -6.67 5.81 16.37
CA SER A 157 -8.08 5.68 16.04
C SER A 157 -8.80 4.77 17.03
N LEU A 158 -9.86 5.28 17.67
CA LEU A 158 -10.69 4.51 18.61
C LEU A 158 -11.40 3.34 17.90
N ASN A 159 -11.62 3.45 16.60
CA ASN A 159 -12.35 2.48 15.77
C ASN A 159 -11.44 1.65 14.88
N GLY A 160 -10.12 1.80 15.05
CA GLY A 160 -9.12 1.16 14.22
C GLY A 160 -8.64 -0.18 14.78
N ILE A 161 -8.43 -1.14 13.90
CA ILE A 161 -7.70 -2.38 14.16
C ILE A 161 -6.58 -2.50 13.13
N ARG A 162 -5.37 -2.79 13.57
CA ARG A 162 -4.21 -3.07 12.73
C ARG A 162 -4.00 -4.56 12.63
N VAL A 163 -3.88 -5.06 11.40
CA VAL A 163 -3.58 -6.46 11.12
C VAL A 163 -2.24 -6.53 10.42
N PHE A 164 -1.33 -7.28 11.01
CA PHE A 164 0.00 -7.51 10.44
C PHE A 164 -0.07 -8.65 9.42
N GLU A 165 0.89 -8.64 8.49
CA GLU A 165 0.89 -9.49 7.31
C GLU A 165 -0.25 -9.12 6.34
N ARG A 166 -0.32 -9.76 5.18
CA ARG A 166 -1.37 -9.48 4.19
C ARG A 166 -2.40 -10.62 4.15
N PRO A 167 -3.23 -10.73 5.19
CA PRO A 167 -4.20 -11.80 5.26
C PRO A 167 -5.32 -11.60 4.24
N ALA A 168 -6.01 -12.68 3.90
CA ALA A 168 -7.20 -12.62 3.07
C ALA A 168 -8.42 -12.08 3.87
N ILE A 169 -8.23 -10.94 4.57
CA ILE A 169 -9.20 -10.35 5.50
C ILE A 169 -10.56 -10.07 4.85
N THR A 170 -10.57 -9.76 3.55
CA THR A 170 -11.81 -9.52 2.78
C THR A 170 -12.64 -10.79 2.55
N ARG A 171 -12.10 -11.96 2.88
CA ARG A 171 -12.83 -13.25 2.81
C ARG A 171 -13.57 -13.57 4.09
N THR A 172 -13.33 -12.84 5.17
CA THR A 172 -14.00 -13.06 6.46
C THR A 172 -15.51 -12.75 6.37
N LYS A 173 -16.30 -13.38 7.25
CA LYS A 173 -17.73 -13.09 7.37
C LYS A 173 -17.96 -11.66 7.83
N GLU A 174 -17.12 -11.15 8.71
CA GLU A 174 -17.16 -9.80 9.26
C GLU A 174 -17.06 -8.75 8.15
N TYR A 175 -16.12 -8.90 7.23
CA TYR A 175 -16.00 -8.00 6.07
C TYR A 175 -17.21 -8.06 5.16
N ARG A 176 -17.67 -9.27 4.82
CA ARG A 176 -18.85 -9.45 3.95
C ARG A 176 -20.12 -8.85 4.55
N ASN A 177 -20.25 -8.89 5.86
CA ASN A 177 -21.37 -8.30 6.61
C ASN A 177 -21.19 -6.78 6.84
N GLY A 178 -20.08 -6.18 6.39
CA GLY A 178 -19.80 -4.75 6.53
C GLY A 178 -19.60 -4.33 7.97
N LEU A 179 -19.00 -5.19 8.79
CA LEU A 179 -18.64 -4.88 10.18
C LEU A 179 -17.36 -4.04 10.25
N PHE A 180 -16.57 -4.05 9.20
CA PHE A 180 -15.41 -3.18 9.04
C PHE A 180 -15.11 -2.90 7.55
N GLU A 181 -14.32 -1.87 7.31
CA GLU A 181 -13.77 -1.48 6.01
C GLU A 181 -12.24 -1.38 6.09
N LEU A 182 -11.56 -1.60 4.95
CA LEU A 182 -10.13 -1.35 4.82
C LEU A 182 -9.91 0.16 4.73
N GLN A 183 -9.20 0.72 5.70
CA GLN A 183 -8.85 2.14 5.73
C GLN A 183 -7.66 2.36 6.65
N ASP A 184 -6.64 3.03 6.13
CA ASP A 184 -5.49 3.48 6.88
C ASP A 184 -5.88 4.34 8.09
N GLU A 185 -5.15 4.22 9.20
CA GLU A 185 -5.46 4.90 10.46
C GLU A 185 -5.48 6.42 10.32
N ALA A 186 -4.50 7.00 9.61
CA ALA A 186 -4.46 8.45 9.41
C ALA A 186 -5.70 8.95 8.64
N SER A 187 -6.19 8.17 7.66
CA SER A 187 -7.43 8.47 6.96
C SER A 187 -8.67 8.38 7.86
N GLN A 188 -8.65 7.49 8.86
CA GLN A 188 -9.72 7.43 9.88
C GLN A 188 -9.71 8.70 10.74
N LEU A 189 -8.54 9.15 11.20
CA LEU A 189 -8.38 10.37 12.01
C LEU A 189 -8.85 11.63 11.26
N VAL A 190 -8.47 11.77 9.99
CA VAL A 190 -8.96 12.87 9.12
C VAL A 190 -10.49 12.91 9.10
N THR A 191 -11.14 11.76 9.02
CA THR A 191 -12.60 11.69 9.02
C THR A 191 -13.20 12.19 10.33
N ASN A 192 -12.59 11.84 11.47
CA ASN A 192 -13.05 12.29 12.77
C ASN A 192 -12.88 13.80 12.97
N LEU A 193 -11.83 14.41 12.40
CA LEU A 193 -11.58 15.85 12.44
C LEU A 193 -12.63 16.68 11.71
N VAL A 194 -13.39 16.10 10.78
CA VAL A 194 -14.50 16.80 10.09
C VAL A 194 -15.62 17.16 11.06
N ASN A 195 -15.74 16.46 12.17
CA ASN A 195 -16.79 16.66 13.18
C ASN A 195 -18.19 16.71 12.57
N ALA A 196 -18.52 15.70 11.76
CA ALA A 196 -19.77 15.66 11.02
C ALA A 196 -20.98 15.48 11.94
N GLU A 197 -21.92 16.40 11.89
CA GLU A 197 -23.17 16.38 12.66
C GLU A 197 -24.35 15.93 11.80
N SER A 198 -25.38 15.37 12.42
CA SER A 198 -26.48 14.68 11.75
C SER A 198 -27.34 15.56 10.81
N ASN A 199 -27.21 16.88 10.87
CA ASN A 199 -27.92 17.87 10.01
C ASN A 199 -27.04 18.47 8.92
N HIS A 200 -25.75 18.12 8.90
CA HIS A 200 -24.82 18.67 7.89
C HIS A 200 -25.05 18.08 6.49
N CYS A 201 -24.78 18.91 5.49
CA CYS A 201 -24.57 18.49 4.12
C CYS A 201 -23.06 18.58 3.82
N ILE A 202 -22.42 17.45 3.54
CA ILE A 202 -20.98 17.38 3.33
C ILE A 202 -20.68 17.06 1.87
N VAL A 203 -19.66 17.71 1.30
CA VAL A 203 -19.11 17.36 0.00
C VAL A 203 -17.74 16.71 0.19
N ASP A 204 -17.61 15.45 -0.23
CA ASP A 204 -16.33 14.78 -0.37
C ASP A 204 -15.86 14.96 -1.81
N PHE A 205 -14.99 15.97 -2.03
CA PHE A 205 -14.66 16.48 -3.37
C PHE A 205 -13.76 15.54 -4.18
N CYS A 206 -12.98 14.69 -3.52
CA CYS A 206 -12.12 13.69 -4.13
C CYS A 206 -12.41 12.30 -3.54
N ALA A 207 -13.66 11.89 -3.65
CA ALA A 207 -14.20 10.75 -2.91
C ALA A 207 -13.59 9.38 -3.29
N GLY A 208 -13.13 9.24 -4.54
CA GLY A 208 -12.61 7.98 -5.03
C GLY A 208 -13.60 6.82 -4.84
N ALA A 209 -13.15 5.74 -4.22
CA ALA A 209 -14.02 4.60 -3.87
C ALA A 209 -14.69 4.74 -2.48
N GLY A 210 -14.74 5.95 -1.90
CA GLY A 210 -15.51 6.24 -0.70
C GLY A 210 -14.78 6.02 0.62
N GLY A 211 -13.46 6.10 0.65
CA GLY A 211 -12.69 5.90 1.87
C GLY A 211 -13.14 6.81 3.02
N LYS A 212 -13.31 8.10 2.76
CA LYS A 212 -13.80 9.10 3.72
C LYS A 212 -15.31 9.30 3.66
N THR A 213 -15.92 9.17 2.47
CA THR A 213 -17.37 9.25 2.27
C THR A 213 -18.15 8.32 3.19
N LEU A 214 -17.77 7.05 3.28
CA LEU A 214 -18.51 6.05 4.05
C LEU A 214 -18.56 6.34 5.55
N PRO A 215 -17.46 6.67 6.25
CA PRO A 215 -17.53 7.04 7.66
C PRO A 215 -18.27 8.36 7.89
N LEU A 216 -18.08 9.36 7.05
CA LEU A 216 -18.84 10.61 7.14
C LEU A 216 -20.35 10.37 6.97
N ALA A 217 -20.74 9.55 6.01
CA ALA A 217 -22.15 9.16 5.84
C ALA A 217 -22.73 8.45 7.07
N ALA A 218 -21.92 7.60 7.73
CA ALA A 218 -22.34 6.92 8.96
C ALA A 218 -22.51 7.90 10.12
N MET A 219 -21.61 8.88 10.27
CA MET A 219 -21.68 9.93 11.29
C MET A 219 -22.91 10.83 11.10
N LEU A 220 -23.21 11.21 9.86
CA LEU A 220 -24.39 12.01 9.52
C LEU A 220 -25.72 11.32 9.83
N GLY A 221 -25.74 9.99 9.85
CA GLY A 221 -26.95 9.21 10.09
C GLY A 221 -28.02 9.44 9.02
N CYS A 222 -29.29 9.38 9.44
CA CYS A 222 -30.42 9.45 8.47
C CYS A 222 -30.81 10.88 8.07
N ARG A 223 -30.37 11.92 8.78
CA ARG A 223 -30.79 13.32 8.59
C ARG A 223 -29.82 14.15 7.77
N GLY A 224 -28.54 13.80 7.79
CA GLY A 224 -27.52 14.48 6.98
C GLY A 224 -27.33 13.84 5.62
N LYS A 225 -26.67 14.55 4.73
CA LYS A 225 -26.37 14.10 3.36
C LYS A 225 -24.91 14.28 3.05
N ILE A 226 -24.32 13.33 2.31
CA ILE A 226 -22.99 13.49 1.73
C ILE A 226 -23.05 13.35 0.20
N VAL A 227 -22.40 14.29 -0.48
CA VAL A 227 -22.22 14.24 -1.93
C VAL A 227 -20.77 13.85 -2.20
N ALA A 228 -20.59 12.67 -2.75
CA ALA A 228 -19.30 12.11 -3.12
C ALA A 228 -18.95 12.46 -4.55
N CYS A 229 -17.96 13.32 -4.74
CA CYS A 229 -17.52 13.81 -6.04
C CYS A 229 -16.18 13.19 -6.43
N ASP A 230 -16.01 12.86 -7.71
CA ASP A 230 -14.73 12.46 -8.31
C ASP A 230 -14.80 12.68 -9.83
N THR A 231 -13.68 12.95 -10.47
CA THR A 231 -13.60 13.01 -11.93
C THR A 231 -13.70 11.63 -12.57
N SER A 232 -13.41 10.56 -11.82
CA SER A 232 -13.46 9.18 -12.28
C SER A 232 -14.78 8.50 -11.96
N SER A 233 -15.64 8.34 -12.96
CA SER A 233 -16.89 7.58 -12.82
C SER A 233 -16.67 6.13 -12.39
N SER A 234 -15.54 5.51 -12.77
CA SER A 234 -15.20 4.15 -12.38
C SER A 234 -14.90 4.04 -10.88
N ARG A 235 -14.20 5.01 -10.30
CA ARG A 235 -13.94 5.07 -8.85
C ARG A 235 -15.24 5.21 -8.06
N LEU A 236 -16.14 6.11 -8.50
CA LEU A 236 -17.45 6.28 -7.87
C LEU A 236 -18.32 5.01 -7.99
N ARG A 237 -18.24 4.28 -9.11
CA ARG A 237 -18.93 2.98 -9.23
C ARG A 237 -18.40 1.95 -8.24
N ASN A 238 -17.09 1.94 -7.98
CA ASN A 238 -16.48 1.03 -7.00
C ASN A 238 -16.92 1.30 -5.55
N MET A 239 -17.51 2.46 -5.27
CA MET A 239 -18.11 2.79 -3.97
C MET A 239 -19.45 2.06 -3.74
N GLU A 240 -20.21 1.75 -4.78
CA GLU A 240 -21.57 1.19 -4.69
C GLU A 240 -21.65 -0.09 -3.84
N PRO A 241 -20.82 -1.13 -4.08
CA PRO A 241 -20.86 -2.34 -3.26
C PRO A 241 -20.56 -2.05 -1.79
N ARG A 242 -19.74 -1.04 -1.51
CA ARG A 242 -19.35 -0.64 -0.15
C ARG A 242 -20.50 0.08 0.55
N ILE A 243 -21.19 1.00 -0.14
CA ILE A 243 -22.42 1.67 0.35
C ILE A 243 -23.47 0.63 0.73
N LYS A 244 -23.74 -0.36 -0.16
CA LYS A 244 -24.68 -1.45 0.09
C LYS A 244 -24.29 -2.30 1.30
N ARG A 245 -23.03 -2.68 1.40
CA ARG A 245 -22.51 -3.47 2.52
C ARG A 245 -22.60 -2.72 3.84
N ALA A 246 -22.32 -1.40 3.85
CA ALA A 246 -22.46 -0.53 5.00
C ALA A 246 -23.91 -0.18 5.34
N LYS A 247 -24.89 -0.44 4.44
CA LYS A 247 -26.30 -0.08 4.53
C LYS A 247 -26.56 1.42 4.64
N LEU A 248 -25.74 2.24 3.97
CA LEU A 248 -25.88 3.69 3.93
C LEU A 248 -26.93 4.10 2.88
N ARG A 249 -27.73 5.14 3.18
CA ARG A 249 -28.80 5.65 2.30
C ARG A 249 -28.67 7.14 1.99
N ASN A 250 -27.71 7.81 2.60
CA ASN A 250 -27.51 9.26 2.56
C ASN A 250 -26.30 9.69 1.71
N VAL A 251 -25.84 8.82 0.80
CA VAL A 251 -24.72 9.07 -0.11
C VAL A 251 -25.25 9.33 -1.52
N GLU A 252 -25.00 10.53 -2.04
CA GLU A 252 -25.16 10.87 -3.44
C GLU A 252 -23.80 10.88 -4.13
N ARG A 253 -23.75 10.49 -5.41
CA ARG A 253 -22.49 10.45 -6.18
C ARG A 253 -22.60 11.38 -7.37
N HIS A 254 -21.60 12.24 -7.56
CA HIS A 254 -21.52 13.19 -8.65
C HIS A 254 -20.19 13.08 -9.38
N VAL A 255 -20.25 12.84 -10.70
CA VAL A 255 -19.03 12.82 -11.53
C VAL A 255 -18.70 14.25 -11.95
N LEU A 256 -17.57 14.76 -11.47
CA LEU A 256 -17.12 16.12 -11.79
C LEU A 256 -16.60 16.21 -13.23
N VAL A 257 -16.98 17.26 -13.90
CA VAL A 257 -16.45 17.66 -15.21
C VAL A 257 -15.73 19.01 -15.12
N HIS A 258 -14.93 19.35 -16.12
CA HIS A 258 -14.27 20.66 -16.17
C HIS A 258 -15.33 21.78 -16.19
N ASN A 259 -15.18 22.78 -15.31
CA ASN A 259 -16.14 23.87 -15.11
C ASN A 259 -17.56 23.38 -14.78
N ASP A 260 -17.70 22.35 -13.96
CA ASP A 260 -18.97 21.73 -13.62
C ASP A 260 -20.00 22.75 -13.12
N PRO A 261 -21.14 22.90 -13.80
CA PRO A 261 -22.18 23.88 -13.40
C PRO A 261 -22.80 23.57 -12.03
N TRP A 262 -22.76 22.31 -11.60
CA TRP A 262 -23.27 21.87 -10.30
C TRP A 262 -22.53 22.56 -9.14
N LEU A 263 -21.21 22.82 -9.29
CA LEU A 263 -20.42 23.50 -8.27
C LEU A 263 -20.95 24.90 -7.94
N ARG A 264 -21.58 25.58 -8.90
CA ARG A 264 -22.21 26.93 -8.69
C ARG A 264 -23.45 26.87 -7.80
N GLN A 265 -24.04 25.69 -7.64
CA GLN A 265 -25.21 25.46 -6.79
C GLN A 265 -24.84 25.20 -5.34
N LEU A 266 -23.57 24.88 -5.06
CA LEU A 266 -23.03 24.72 -3.70
C LEU A 266 -22.83 26.13 -3.12
N LYS A 267 -23.89 26.70 -2.57
CA LYS A 267 -23.79 27.90 -1.75
C LYS A 267 -23.55 27.48 -0.31
N GLY A 268 -22.42 27.94 0.27
CA GLY A 268 -22.09 27.75 1.69
C GLY A 268 -22.96 28.62 2.57
#